data_a5fadf528efd5ee022f366690d7cb176
#
_entry.id   a5fadf528efd5ee022f366690d7cb176
#
_cell.length_a   1.000
_cell.length_b   1.000
_cell.length_c   1.000
_cell.angle_alpha   90.00
_cell.angle_beta   90.00
_cell.angle_gamma   90.00
#
_symmetry.space_group_name_H-M   'P 1'
#
loop_
_entity.id
_entity.type
_entity.pdbx_description
1 polymer ?
#
loop_
_entity_poly.entity_id
_entity_poly.type
_entity_poly.pdbx_seq_one_letter_code
_entity_poly.pdbx_strand_id
1 'polypeptide(L)'
;MITPQYLLENIKKYPNENALSIKDSSGNWNRQSWKDFYNLTESISKSLLACNIDKNDKVSIYSYNRIEWSACYAAIQQINAVSVGVYHTCSSSEVEWIVGNSDSKIVFVGNNPNDSGEKDKMPNHRLIAILDNLKNVELVVFMDGIEKLKHKKCITWKEFLAKGKDVDSKKILKRTESINENDTCSLIYTSGTT
;
A
#
# COMPACT_ATOMS: atom_id res chain seq x y z
N MET A 1 -12.83 -19.50 2.24
CA MET A 1 -11.93 -18.74 3.12
C MET A 1 -11.24 -17.67 2.27
N ILE A 2 -11.27 -16.41 2.70
CA ILE A 2 -10.70 -15.27 1.99
C ILE A 2 -9.29 -14.91 2.47
N THR A 3 -8.49 -14.20 1.66
CA THR A 3 -7.08 -13.87 1.94
C THR A 3 -6.83 -13.30 3.36
N PRO A 4 -7.60 -12.31 3.88
CA PRO A 4 -7.38 -11.81 5.23
C PRO A 4 -7.58 -12.84 6.35
N GLN A 5 -8.43 -13.85 6.14
CA GLN A 5 -8.63 -14.94 7.11
C GLN A 5 -7.41 -15.85 7.18
N TYR A 6 -6.75 -16.14 6.05
CA TYR A 6 -5.49 -16.90 6.04
C TYR A 6 -4.38 -16.19 6.82
N LEU A 7 -4.29 -14.87 6.72
CA LEU A 7 -3.33 -14.09 7.51
C LEU A 7 -3.58 -14.27 9.02
N LEU A 8 -4.83 -14.19 9.46
CA LEU A 8 -5.21 -14.39 10.86
C LEU A 8 -4.96 -15.82 11.35
N GLU A 9 -5.12 -16.82 10.50
CA GLU A 9 -4.80 -18.21 10.84
C GLU A 9 -3.30 -18.43 10.97
N ASN A 10 -2.51 -17.91 10.06
CA ASN A 10 -1.07 -18.07 10.08
C ASN A 10 -0.44 -17.42 11.31
N ILE A 11 -0.91 -16.23 11.72
CA ILE A 11 -0.40 -15.61 12.95
C ILE A 11 -0.76 -16.41 14.20
N LYS A 12 -1.92 -17.08 14.22
CA LYS A 12 -2.31 -17.93 15.35
C LYS A 12 -1.46 -19.21 15.43
N LYS A 13 -1.16 -19.82 14.27
CA LYS A 13 -0.44 -21.10 14.19
C LYS A 13 1.09 -20.93 14.24
N TYR A 14 1.60 -19.88 13.60
CA TYR A 14 3.04 -19.74 13.31
C TYR A 14 3.57 -18.32 13.60
N PRO A 15 3.27 -17.71 14.77
CA PRO A 15 3.55 -16.29 15.01
C PRO A 15 5.02 -15.90 14.82
N ASN A 16 5.93 -16.78 15.19
CA ASN A 16 7.37 -16.53 15.19
C ASN A 16 8.10 -17.09 13.94
N GLU A 17 7.37 -17.77 13.06
CA GLU A 17 7.97 -18.29 11.83
C GLU A 17 8.10 -17.20 10.78
N ASN A 18 8.98 -17.43 9.81
CA ASN A 18 9.25 -16.46 8.75
C ASN A 18 8.07 -16.34 7.79
N ALA A 19 7.50 -15.16 7.68
CA ALA A 19 6.43 -14.82 6.73
C ALA A 19 7.00 -14.27 5.43
N LEU A 20 7.92 -13.31 5.52
CA LEU A 20 8.54 -12.62 4.39
C LEU A 20 10.04 -12.47 4.59
N SER A 21 10.77 -12.44 3.49
CA SER A 21 12.20 -12.15 3.50
C SER A 21 12.55 -11.21 2.36
N ILE A 22 13.40 -10.24 2.62
CA ILE A 22 13.94 -9.33 1.62
C ILE A 22 15.47 -9.23 1.77
N LYS A 23 16.19 -9.16 0.65
CA LYS A 23 17.62 -8.88 0.68
C LYS A 23 17.87 -7.39 0.89
N ASP A 24 18.79 -7.08 1.79
CA ASP A 24 19.34 -5.72 1.93
C ASP A 24 20.40 -5.43 0.84
N SER A 25 20.92 -4.20 0.83
CA SER A 25 21.97 -3.78 -0.10
C SER A 25 23.29 -4.54 0.05
N SER A 26 23.53 -5.18 1.19
CA SER A 26 24.70 -6.03 1.47
C SER A 26 24.47 -7.49 1.08
N GLY A 27 23.27 -7.84 0.58
CA GLY A 27 22.90 -9.19 0.19
C GLY A 27 22.41 -10.09 1.34
N ASN A 28 22.29 -9.57 2.56
CA ASN A 28 21.78 -10.32 3.69
C ASN A 28 20.26 -10.42 3.66
N TRP A 29 19.72 -11.52 4.13
CA TRP A 29 18.28 -11.71 4.24
C TRP A 29 17.73 -11.11 5.52
N ASN A 30 16.93 -10.05 5.41
CA ASN A 30 16.09 -9.54 6.49
C ASN A 30 14.77 -10.31 6.50
N ARG A 31 14.44 -10.91 7.63
CA ARG A 31 13.25 -11.74 7.81
C ARG A 31 12.23 -11.04 8.68
N GLN A 32 10.97 -11.22 8.31
CA GLN A 32 9.82 -10.76 9.10
C GLN A 32 9.03 -11.99 9.55
N SER A 33 8.75 -12.09 10.83
CA SER A 33 7.84 -13.10 11.34
C SER A 33 6.39 -12.83 10.93
N TRP A 34 5.52 -13.85 11.01
CA TRP A 34 4.08 -13.64 10.81
C TRP A 34 3.51 -12.59 11.77
N LYS A 35 4.01 -12.54 13.01
CA LYS A 35 3.62 -11.53 14.01
C LYS A 35 4.01 -10.12 13.59
N ASP A 36 5.25 -9.94 13.12
CA ASP A 36 5.72 -8.61 12.69
C ASP A 36 4.96 -8.13 11.46
N PHE A 37 4.77 -9.02 10.48
CA PHE A 37 4.00 -8.74 9.28
C PHE A 37 2.55 -8.36 9.60
N TYR A 38 1.91 -9.09 10.53
CA TYR A 38 0.56 -8.77 10.97
C TYR A 38 0.49 -7.42 11.69
N ASN A 39 1.42 -7.13 12.61
CA ASN A 39 1.45 -5.88 13.34
C ASN A 39 1.58 -4.67 12.39
N LEU A 40 2.42 -4.79 11.36
CA LEU A 40 2.54 -3.76 10.33
C LEU A 40 1.25 -3.63 9.53
N THR A 41 0.67 -4.74 9.08
CA THR A 41 -0.60 -4.78 8.35
C THR A 41 -1.73 -4.13 9.16
N GLU A 42 -1.86 -4.47 10.45
CA GLU A 42 -2.86 -3.89 11.33
C GLU A 42 -2.69 -2.38 11.51
N SER A 43 -1.44 -1.91 11.67
CA SER A 43 -1.15 -0.48 11.79
C SER A 43 -1.55 0.29 10.54
N ILE A 44 -1.29 -0.28 9.36
CA ILE A 44 -1.71 0.31 8.07
C ILE A 44 -3.24 0.31 7.95
N SER A 45 -3.91 -0.80 8.29
CA SER A 45 -5.37 -0.91 8.27
C SER A 45 -6.04 0.14 9.14
N LYS A 46 -5.54 0.36 10.37
CA LYS A 46 -5.99 1.42 11.26
C LYS A 46 -5.84 2.80 10.65
N SER A 47 -4.69 3.05 10.02
CA SER A 47 -4.41 4.34 9.39
C SER A 47 -5.29 4.59 8.16
N LEU A 48 -5.58 3.58 7.36
CA LEU A 48 -6.52 3.67 6.25
C LEU A 48 -7.94 4.00 6.75
N LEU A 49 -8.40 3.35 7.82
CA LEU A 49 -9.69 3.65 8.45
C LEU A 49 -9.73 5.09 9.02
N ALA A 50 -8.63 5.57 9.62
CA ALA A 50 -8.49 6.96 10.09
C ALA A 50 -8.50 7.97 8.95
N CYS A 51 -8.10 7.57 7.75
CA CYS A 51 -8.20 8.36 6.52
C CYS A 51 -9.53 8.19 5.79
N ASN A 52 -10.56 7.63 6.45
CA ASN A 52 -11.92 7.44 5.93
C ASN A 52 -11.98 6.54 4.67
N ILE A 53 -11.07 5.58 4.55
CA ILE A 53 -11.17 4.57 3.49
C ILE A 53 -12.29 3.60 3.85
N ASP A 54 -13.25 3.48 2.95
CA ASP A 54 -14.43 2.64 3.12
C ASP A 54 -14.37 1.39 2.23
N LYS A 55 -15.37 0.51 2.38
CA LYS A 55 -15.57 -0.66 1.51
C LYS A 55 -15.59 -0.24 0.04
N ASN A 56 -14.91 -1.00 -0.80
CA ASN A 56 -14.77 -0.77 -2.26
C ASN A 56 -14.00 0.50 -2.65
N ASP A 57 -13.50 1.32 -1.72
CA ASP A 57 -12.57 2.39 -2.07
C ASP A 57 -11.27 1.81 -2.63
N LYS A 58 -10.67 2.50 -3.59
CA LYS A 58 -9.45 2.05 -4.24
C LYS A 58 -8.25 2.77 -3.63
N VAL A 59 -7.21 1.97 -3.41
CA VAL A 59 -5.93 2.44 -2.89
C VAL A 59 -4.82 1.90 -3.77
N SER A 60 -4.06 2.81 -4.40
CA SER A 60 -2.95 2.45 -5.29
C SER A 60 -1.65 2.21 -4.52
N ILE A 61 -0.86 1.25 -5.00
CA ILE A 61 0.50 0.99 -4.51
C ILE A 61 1.45 1.10 -5.71
N TYR A 62 2.20 2.19 -5.76
CA TYR A 62 3.19 2.50 -6.80
C TYR A 62 4.59 2.40 -6.20
N SER A 63 5.15 1.21 -6.17
CA SER A 63 6.44 0.96 -5.53
C SER A 63 7.11 -0.31 -6.05
N TYR A 64 8.42 -0.37 -5.85
CA TYR A 64 9.20 -1.61 -5.95
C TYR A 64 8.75 -2.64 -4.93
N ASN A 65 9.14 -3.90 -5.13
CA ASN A 65 8.89 -4.98 -4.20
C ASN A 65 9.60 -4.72 -2.88
N ARG A 66 8.82 -4.62 -1.80
CA ARG A 66 9.27 -4.38 -0.45
C ARG A 66 8.25 -4.90 0.56
N ILE A 67 8.65 -5.04 1.81
CA ILE A 67 7.76 -5.56 2.87
C ILE A 67 6.51 -4.68 3.01
N GLU A 68 6.68 -3.36 2.98
CA GLU A 68 5.58 -2.40 3.07
C GLU A 68 4.59 -2.54 1.91
N TRP A 69 5.04 -2.91 0.71
CA TRP A 69 4.15 -3.19 -0.42
C TRP A 69 3.18 -4.33 -0.09
N SER A 70 3.72 -5.44 0.41
CA SER A 70 2.92 -6.61 0.80
C SER A 70 2.00 -6.31 1.96
N ALA A 71 2.47 -5.53 2.95
CA ALA A 71 1.68 -5.13 4.10
C ALA A 71 0.54 -4.17 3.73
N CYS A 72 0.78 -3.19 2.83
CA CYS A 72 -0.25 -2.32 2.29
C CYS A 72 -1.32 -3.12 1.53
N TYR A 73 -0.88 -4.06 0.68
CA TYR A 73 -1.79 -4.92 -0.07
C TYR A 73 -2.70 -5.73 0.86
N ALA A 74 -2.13 -6.37 1.89
CA ALA A 74 -2.89 -7.12 2.88
C ALA A 74 -3.82 -6.22 3.71
N ALA A 75 -3.37 -5.03 4.09
CA ALA A 75 -4.14 -4.08 4.90
C ALA A 75 -5.37 -3.53 4.15
N ILE A 76 -5.20 -3.20 2.87
CA ILE A 76 -6.29 -2.73 2.01
C ILE A 76 -7.37 -3.79 1.92
N GLN A 77 -6.99 -5.05 1.69
CA GLN A 77 -7.95 -6.15 1.64
C GLN A 77 -8.60 -6.44 3.00
N GLN A 78 -7.85 -6.32 4.10
CA GLN A 78 -8.35 -6.56 5.44
C GLN A 78 -9.50 -5.65 5.83
N ILE A 79 -9.54 -4.43 5.30
CA ILE A 79 -10.65 -3.49 5.54
C ILE A 79 -11.71 -3.50 4.44
N ASN A 80 -11.71 -4.50 3.55
CA ASN A 80 -12.63 -4.62 2.42
C ASN A 80 -12.55 -3.44 1.43
N ALA A 81 -11.37 -2.85 1.26
CA ALA A 81 -11.03 -1.91 0.21
C ALA A 81 -10.35 -2.64 -0.97
N VAL A 82 -10.15 -1.97 -2.07
CA VAL A 82 -9.62 -2.55 -3.32
C VAL A 82 -8.20 -2.07 -3.56
N SER A 83 -7.26 -3.00 -3.67
CA SER A 83 -5.87 -2.68 -4.00
C SER A 83 -5.68 -2.48 -5.50
N VAL A 84 -4.89 -1.46 -5.87
CA VAL A 84 -4.52 -1.18 -7.26
C VAL A 84 -3.00 -1.20 -7.38
N GLY A 85 -2.46 -2.24 -8.00
CA GLY A 85 -1.02 -2.35 -8.24
C GLY A 85 -0.59 -1.48 -9.41
N VAL A 86 0.41 -0.62 -9.20
CA VAL A 86 1.05 0.17 -10.26
C VAL A 86 2.51 -0.24 -10.36
N TYR A 87 2.94 -0.67 -11.55
CA TYR A 87 4.33 -1.06 -11.75
C TYR A 87 5.26 0.14 -11.56
N HIS A 88 6.33 -0.08 -10.79
CA HIS A 88 7.33 0.95 -10.51
C HIS A 88 8.00 1.54 -11.77
N THR A 89 7.98 0.80 -12.89
CA THR A 89 8.52 1.23 -14.19
C THR A 89 7.54 2.09 -15.00
N CYS A 90 6.25 2.15 -14.62
CA CYS A 90 5.26 2.95 -15.32
C CYS A 90 5.71 4.42 -15.46
N SER A 91 5.53 4.97 -16.64
CA SER A 91 5.72 6.40 -16.92
C SER A 91 4.69 7.26 -16.17
N SER A 92 4.92 8.56 -16.08
CA SER A 92 3.95 9.48 -15.46
C SER A 92 2.56 9.38 -16.09
N SER A 93 2.46 9.27 -17.41
CA SER A 93 1.18 9.14 -18.13
C SER A 93 0.46 7.83 -17.84
N GLU A 94 1.19 6.71 -17.73
CA GLU A 94 0.60 5.43 -17.33
C GLU A 94 0.12 5.46 -15.87
N VAL A 95 0.90 6.06 -14.97
CA VAL A 95 0.49 6.24 -13.56
C VAL A 95 -0.76 7.11 -13.48
N GLU A 96 -0.80 8.23 -14.23
CA GLU A 96 -1.96 9.12 -14.29
C GLU A 96 -3.21 8.38 -14.77
N TRP A 97 -3.06 7.56 -15.82
CA TRP A 97 -4.14 6.73 -16.33
C TRP A 97 -4.62 5.70 -15.30
N ILE A 98 -3.73 4.90 -14.73
CA ILE A 98 -4.10 3.82 -13.80
C ILE A 98 -4.75 4.38 -12.54
N VAL A 99 -4.12 5.38 -11.90
CA VAL A 99 -4.59 5.98 -10.65
C VAL A 99 -5.89 6.76 -10.86
N GLY A 100 -5.98 7.49 -11.97
CA GLY A 100 -7.17 8.26 -12.34
C GLY A 100 -8.35 7.35 -12.72
N ASN A 101 -8.13 6.35 -13.58
CA ASN A 101 -9.17 5.43 -14.04
C ASN A 101 -9.70 4.53 -12.91
N SER A 102 -8.85 4.16 -11.96
CA SER A 102 -9.27 3.38 -10.80
C SER A 102 -10.01 4.18 -9.74
N ASP A 103 -10.06 5.51 -9.83
CA ASP A 103 -10.59 6.41 -8.80
C ASP A 103 -9.91 6.22 -7.44
N SER A 104 -8.59 5.98 -7.43
CA SER A 104 -7.85 5.76 -6.20
C SER A 104 -7.85 7.00 -5.30
N LYS A 105 -8.23 6.83 -4.03
CA LYS A 105 -8.24 7.90 -3.02
C LYS A 105 -6.89 8.11 -2.36
N ILE A 106 -6.14 7.03 -2.15
CA ILE A 106 -4.79 7.08 -1.57
C ILE A 106 -3.80 6.42 -2.52
N VAL A 107 -2.61 6.98 -2.60
CA VAL A 107 -1.47 6.37 -3.32
C VAL A 107 -0.31 6.19 -2.34
N PHE A 108 0.08 4.95 -2.12
CA PHE A 108 1.36 4.62 -1.51
C PHE A 108 2.45 4.66 -2.57
N VAL A 109 3.54 5.38 -2.32
CA VAL A 109 4.65 5.46 -3.26
C VAL A 109 5.98 5.16 -2.57
N GLY A 110 6.81 4.34 -3.21
CA GLY A 110 8.14 3.99 -2.71
C GLY A 110 9.14 3.83 -3.84
N ASN A 111 10.30 4.41 -3.66
CA ASN A 111 11.42 4.27 -4.59
C ASN A 111 12.21 2.99 -4.30
N ASN A 112 13.03 2.57 -5.27
CA ASN A 112 14.03 1.55 -5.01
C ASN A 112 15.17 2.17 -4.18
N PRO A 113 15.46 1.65 -2.98
CA PRO A 113 16.53 2.16 -2.13
C PRO A 113 17.94 2.02 -2.75
N ASN A 114 18.09 1.11 -3.73
CA ASN A 114 19.34 0.89 -4.45
C ASN A 114 19.41 1.68 -5.76
N ASP A 115 18.38 2.44 -6.09
CA ASP A 115 18.34 3.21 -7.31
C ASP A 115 19.05 4.56 -7.08
N SER A 116 20.32 4.64 -7.53
CA SER A 116 21.07 5.90 -7.61
C SER A 116 20.64 6.75 -8.82
N GLY A 117 19.50 6.39 -9.42
CA GLY A 117 19.11 6.79 -10.74
C GLY A 117 18.62 8.22 -10.91
N GLU A 118 18.39 8.53 -12.15
CA GLU A 118 17.83 9.78 -12.63
C GLU A 118 16.48 10.03 -11.96
N LYS A 119 16.30 11.24 -11.40
CA LYS A 119 15.07 11.63 -10.69
C LYS A 119 13.81 11.35 -11.49
N ASP A 120 13.87 11.52 -12.79
CA ASP A 120 12.75 11.32 -13.71
C ASP A 120 12.29 9.85 -13.83
N LYS A 121 13.10 8.91 -13.33
CA LYS A 121 12.78 7.48 -13.31
C LYS A 121 12.25 7.01 -11.96
N MET A 122 12.29 7.86 -10.93
CA MET A 122 11.86 7.51 -9.59
C MET A 122 10.33 7.64 -9.45
N PRO A 123 9.64 6.63 -8.88
CA PRO A 123 8.19 6.64 -8.68
C PRO A 123 7.65 7.91 -8.02
N ASN A 124 8.31 8.41 -6.98
CA ASN A 124 7.87 9.61 -6.29
C ASN A 124 7.89 10.88 -7.17
N HIS A 125 8.93 11.07 -7.99
CA HIS A 125 9.02 12.21 -8.89
C HIS A 125 7.98 12.14 -10.01
N ARG A 126 7.79 10.94 -10.60
CA ARG A 126 6.78 10.72 -11.63
C ARG A 126 5.37 11.00 -11.11
N LEU A 127 5.04 10.54 -9.89
CA LEU A 127 3.74 10.78 -9.28
C LEU A 127 3.52 12.27 -8.98
N ILE A 128 4.52 12.96 -8.40
CA ILE A 128 4.40 14.39 -8.09
C ILE A 128 4.15 15.22 -9.34
N ALA A 129 4.80 14.89 -10.45
CA ALA A 129 4.67 15.62 -11.71
C ALA A 129 3.22 15.66 -12.25
N ILE A 130 2.38 14.68 -11.86
CA ILE A 130 1.01 14.53 -12.37
C ILE A 130 -0.05 14.67 -11.27
N LEU A 131 0.36 14.90 -10.02
CA LEU A 131 -0.54 14.83 -8.87
C LEU A 131 -1.68 15.84 -8.90
N ASP A 132 -1.48 17.01 -9.50
CA ASP A 132 -2.53 18.01 -9.66
C ASP A 132 -3.63 17.58 -10.63
N ASN A 133 -3.35 16.65 -11.53
CA ASN A 133 -4.32 16.07 -12.45
C ASN A 133 -5.19 14.99 -11.78
N LEU A 134 -4.67 14.35 -10.74
CA LEU A 134 -5.34 13.26 -10.01
C LEU A 134 -6.36 13.83 -9.00
N LYS A 135 -7.56 14.15 -9.50
CA LYS A 135 -8.60 14.84 -8.73
C LYS A 135 -9.10 14.04 -7.53
N ASN A 136 -9.26 12.72 -7.69
CA ASN A 136 -9.79 11.82 -6.66
C ASN A 136 -8.77 11.41 -5.60
N VAL A 137 -7.46 11.63 -5.87
CA VAL A 137 -6.42 11.36 -4.87
C VAL A 137 -6.49 12.41 -3.76
N GLU A 138 -6.78 11.96 -2.57
CA GLU A 138 -6.88 12.78 -1.35
C GLU A 138 -5.55 12.80 -0.59
N LEU A 139 -4.80 11.69 -0.66
CA LEU A 139 -3.56 11.51 0.10
C LEU A 139 -2.52 10.70 -0.68
N VAL A 140 -1.27 11.16 -0.60
CA VAL A 140 -0.09 10.41 -1.06
C VAL A 140 0.79 10.12 0.14
N VAL A 141 1.15 8.85 0.31
CA VAL A 141 1.99 8.38 1.42
C VAL A 141 3.33 7.93 0.87
N PHE A 142 4.37 8.65 1.25
CA PHE A 142 5.74 8.30 0.87
C PHE A 142 6.32 7.26 1.83
N MET A 143 6.64 6.08 1.33
CA MET A 143 7.30 5.01 2.09
C MET A 143 8.76 5.34 2.40
N ASP A 144 9.38 6.19 1.58
CA ASP A 144 10.75 6.68 1.73
C ASP A 144 10.74 8.19 2.02
N GLY A 145 11.86 8.74 2.52
CA GLY A 145 11.98 10.15 2.87
C GLY A 145 11.54 11.10 1.74
N ILE A 146 10.75 12.11 2.09
CA ILE A 146 10.19 13.12 1.17
C ILE A 146 10.84 14.50 1.37
N GLU A 147 12.01 14.55 1.94
CA GLU A 147 12.65 15.77 2.45
C GLU A 147 12.64 16.97 1.48
N LYS A 148 12.44 16.72 0.18
CA LYS A 148 12.44 17.75 -0.87
C LYS A 148 11.14 17.86 -1.68
N LEU A 149 10.16 16.96 -1.47
CA LEU A 149 8.93 16.92 -2.24
C LEU A 149 7.77 17.44 -1.39
N LYS A 150 7.47 18.73 -1.51
CA LYS A 150 6.37 19.37 -0.76
C LYS A 150 5.13 19.49 -1.63
N HIS A 151 4.08 18.78 -1.26
CA HIS A 151 2.75 18.96 -1.81
C HIS A 151 1.71 18.76 -0.70
N LYS A 152 0.62 19.54 -0.72
CA LYS A 152 -0.41 19.53 0.34
C LYS A 152 -1.07 18.17 0.60
N LYS A 153 -1.11 17.30 -0.42
CA LYS A 153 -1.65 15.94 -0.32
C LYS A 153 -0.62 14.91 0.17
N CYS A 154 0.64 15.29 0.39
CA CYS A 154 1.72 14.34 0.66
C CYS A 154 2.07 14.31 2.15
N ILE A 155 2.24 13.10 2.68
CA ILE A 155 2.72 12.84 4.03
C ILE A 155 3.78 11.73 4.03
N THR A 156 4.55 11.67 5.09
CA THR A 156 5.51 10.60 5.33
C THR A 156 4.82 9.33 5.80
N TRP A 157 5.50 8.20 5.67
CA TRP A 157 5.09 6.92 6.25
C TRP A 157 4.80 6.99 7.75
N LYS A 158 5.68 7.68 8.48
CA LYS A 158 5.53 7.87 9.93
C LYS A 158 4.28 8.65 10.29
N GLU A 159 4.01 9.75 9.58
CA GLU A 159 2.79 10.55 9.79
C GLU A 159 1.54 9.76 9.44
N PHE A 160 1.58 8.96 8.38
CA PHE A 160 0.47 8.08 8.01
C PHE A 160 0.18 7.06 9.11
N LEU A 161 1.19 6.31 9.59
CA LEU A 161 0.99 5.32 10.65
C LEU A 161 0.52 5.95 11.96
N ALA A 162 0.92 7.19 12.25
CA ALA A 162 0.46 7.92 13.43
C ALA A 162 -1.05 8.21 13.43
N LYS A 163 -1.68 8.34 12.25
CA LYS A 163 -3.14 8.57 12.15
C LYS A 163 -3.98 7.42 12.73
N GLY A 164 -3.47 6.20 12.64
CA GLY A 164 -4.19 5.00 13.08
C GLY A 164 -4.09 4.68 14.57
N LYS A 165 -3.29 5.43 15.35
CA LYS A 165 -2.96 5.08 16.74
C LYS A 165 -4.17 4.88 17.64
N ASP A 166 -5.21 5.71 17.49
CA ASP A 166 -6.40 5.70 18.33
C ASP A 166 -7.56 4.89 17.73
N VAL A 167 -7.32 4.20 16.60
CA VAL A 167 -8.33 3.36 15.97
C VAL A 167 -8.39 2.00 16.66
N ASP A 168 -9.57 1.63 17.17
CA ASP A 168 -9.81 0.31 17.78
C ASP A 168 -9.69 -0.81 16.74
N SER A 169 -8.89 -1.84 17.03
CA SER A 169 -8.71 -3.03 16.20
C SER A 169 -10.02 -3.77 15.91
N LYS A 170 -11.05 -3.62 16.75
CA LYS A 170 -12.40 -4.17 16.51
C LYS A 170 -13.03 -3.65 15.22
N LYS A 171 -12.68 -2.42 14.81
CA LYS A 171 -13.17 -1.88 13.53
C LYS A 171 -12.61 -2.67 12.33
N ILE A 172 -11.35 -3.09 12.40
CA ILE A 172 -10.73 -3.92 11.36
C ILE A 172 -11.42 -5.28 11.33
N LEU A 173 -11.60 -5.91 12.50
CA LEU A 173 -12.25 -7.22 12.59
C LEU A 173 -13.66 -7.18 11.96
N LYS A 174 -14.45 -6.17 12.30
CA LYS A 174 -15.79 -5.96 11.72
C LYS A 174 -15.75 -5.83 10.19
N ARG A 175 -14.73 -5.13 9.65
CA ARG A 175 -14.54 -5.03 8.19
C ARG A 175 -14.16 -6.37 7.57
N THR A 176 -13.21 -7.08 8.18
CA THR A 176 -12.78 -8.40 7.71
C THR A 176 -13.94 -9.41 7.70
N GLU A 177 -14.78 -9.40 8.72
CA GLU A 177 -15.97 -10.25 8.82
C GLU A 177 -17.04 -9.92 7.76
N SER A 178 -17.09 -8.69 7.27
CA SER A 178 -18.03 -8.26 6.24
C SER A 178 -17.63 -8.61 4.80
N ILE A 179 -16.44 -9.19 4.59
CA ILE A 179 -15.94 -9.53 3.25
C ILE A 179 -16.65 -10.78 2.72
N ASN A 180 -17.17 -10.68 1.51
CA ASN A 180 -17.73 -11.80 0.75
C ASN A 180 -16.76 -12.28 -0.33
N GLU A 181 -16.88 -13.53 -0.74
CA GLU A 181 -16.07 -14.13 -1.81
C GLU A 181 -16.21 -13.44 -3.17
N ASN A 182 -17.33 -12.74 -3.40
CA ASN A 182 -17.60 -12.00 -4.62
C ASN A 182 -17.16 -10.51 -4.53
N ASP A 183 -16.65 -10.06 -3.39
CA ASP A 183 -16.15 -8.69 -3.26
C ASP A 183 -14.86 -8.53 -4.09
N THR A 184 -14.73 -7.43 -4.82
CA THR A 184 -13.50 -7.11 -5.55
C THR A 184 -12.36 -6.84 -4.59
N CYS A 185 -11.27 -7.57 -4.68
CA CYS A 185 -10.11 -7.40 -3.81
C CYS A 185 -8.97 -6.59 -4.46
N SER A 186 -8.86 -6.63 -5.80
CA SER A 186 -7.77 -5.98 -6.51
C SER A 186 -8.16 -5.60 -7.94
N LEU A 187 -7.60 -4.51 -8.45
CA LEU A 187 -7.59 -4.16 -9.86
C LEU A 187 -6.18 -4.32 -10.41
N ILE A 188 -6.06 -5.04 -11.52
CA ILE A 188 -4.78 -5.31 -12.18
C ILE A 188 -4.86 -4.76 -13.60
N TYR A 189 -3.99 -3.79 -13.89
CA TYR A 189 -3.85 -3.20 -15.22
C TYR A 189 -2.75 -3.94 -15.99
N THR A 190 -3.09 -4.45 -17.15
CA THR A 190 -2.17 -5.17 -18.04
C THR A 190 -1.97 -4.42 -19.34
N SER A 191 -0.81 -4.59 -19.99
CA SER A 191 -0.57 -4.08 -21.34
C SER A 191 -1.34 -4.93 -22.35
N GLY A 192 -2.28 -4.32 -23.09
CA GLY A 192 -2.75 -4.87 -24.35
C GLY A 192 -3.80 -5.97 -24.29
N THR A 193 -5.01 -5.59 -23.95
CA THR A 193 -6.23 -6.33 -24.31
C THR A 193 -7.14 -5.53 -25.25
N THR A 194 -6.56 -4.58 -25.98
CA THR A 194 -7.23 -3.84 -27.06
C THR A 194 -6.69 -4.26 -28.40
#